data_26db6d5b5f517b80c3f41254c3b2932c
#
_entry.id   26db6d5b5f517b80c3f41254c3b2932c
#
_cell.length_a   1.000
_cell.length_b   1.000
_cell.length_c   1.000
_cell.angle_alpha   90.00
_cell.angle_beta   90.00
_cell.angle_gamma   90.00
#
_symmetry.space_group_name_H-M   'P 1'
#
loop_
_entity.id
_entity.type
_entity.pdbx_description
1 polymer ?
#
loop_
_entity_poly.entity_id
_entity_poly.type
_entity_poly.pdbx_seq_one_letter_code
_entity_poly.pdbx_strand_id
1 'polypeptide(L)'
;MASFLMVLALPHVRQIERATLPNGIRIVTESMPYVRSVSLGVWIGAGSRIERGPENGLSHFLEHMVFKGTKNRSAEDIAKSVDSVGGGLDAFTSKELVSFNTKVMDEHLPLALDILAELVLNPLLREEDLAKEKGVILEEIKMEADQPEFVLHETFISNFWKGHGLGKPILGTRETVKKFGHDMLRDFHARVYSPSNILITAAGNLDHEELVRMIGDKFAGLAAREPLAVDSVPKTHAPLILKKKESLEQVHITMGVPAYRLAHELRYPLYILNTVLGGGMSSRLFQNIREKQGLAYAVYSELNLFSDTGCFSVYAGTAAETAKQVVSSVIHEFRELKQELISEDELRRAKDHLKGSLMLSLESTSSRMSNLARQELYFDKFMTMDDMLESIERVERDEVQAIAQAFFRTEDIALAMLGKLGDMEVTREDLVC
;
A
#
# COMPACT_ATOMS: atom_id res chain seq x y z
N MET A 1 37.58 25.34 -40.69
CA MET A 1 36.90 24.05 -40.39
C MET A 1 37.08 23.75 -38.90
N ALA A 2 36.11 24.13 -38.06
CA ALA A 2 36.12 23.85 -36.63
C ALA A 2 35.39 22.53 -36.43
N SER A 3 36.13 21.52 -35.95
CA SER A 3 35.61 20.20 -35.61
C SER A 3 34.84 20.31 -34.28
N PHE A 4 33.52 20.19 -34.34
CA PHE A 4 32.68 20.05 -33.15
C PHE A 4 32.85 18.61 -32.63
N LEU A 5 33.66 18.45 -31.61
CA LEU A 5 33.67 17.24 -30.78
C LEU A 5 32.34 17.18 -30.01
N MET A 6 31.42 16.38 -30.54
CA MET A 6 30.22 15.99 -29.82
C MET A 6 30.65 15.04 -28.70
N VAL A 7 30.78 15.57 -27.48
CA VAL A 7 30.91 14.75 -26.27
C VAL A 7 29.59 14.03 -26.11
N LEU A 8 29.54 12.77 -26.54
CA LEU A 8 28.48 11.84 -26.17
C LEU A 8 28.55 11.70 -24.65
N ALA A 9 27.64 12.38 -23.94
CA ALA A 9 27.41 12.12 -22.55
C ALA A 9 27.05 10.62 -22.42
N LEU A 10 27.91 9.88 -21.76
CA LEU A 10 27.61 8.51 -21.33
C LEU A 10 26.24 8.53 -20.63
N PRO A 11 25.35 7.56 -20.87
CA PRO A 11 24.11 7.49 -20.13
C PRO A 11 24.47 7.47 -18.66
N HIS A 12 23.94 8.41 -17.88
CA HIS A 12 24.14 8.44 -16.43
C HIS A 12 23.69 7.11 -15.88
N VAL A 13 24.64 6.26 -15.53
CA VAL A 13 24.38 4.97 -14.87
C VAL A 13 23.68 5.32 -13.56
N ARG A 14 22.42 4.98 -13.45
CA ARG A 14 21.64 5.12 -12.21
C ARG A 14 22.34 4.29 -11.15
N GLN A 15 22.82 4.95 -10.12
CA GLN A 15 23.56 4.28 -9.05
C GLN A 15 22.62 4.09 -7.87
N ILE A 16 22.19 2.84 -7.68
CA ILE A 16 21.50 2.44 -6.46
C ILE A 16 22.54 1.85 -5.53
N GLU A 17 22.66 2.43 -4.34
CA GLU A 17 23.63 2.05 -3.35
C GLU A 17 22.95 1.61 -2.06
N ARG A 18 23.62 0.73 -1.31
CA ARG A 18 23.13 0.12 -0.09
C ARG A 18 24.18 0.20 1.00
N ALA A 19 23.75 0.49 2.21
CA ALA A 19 24.55 0.42 3.42
C ALA A 19 23.73 -0.16 4.57
N THR A 20 24.42 -0.74 5.54
CA THR A 20 23.82 -1.17 6.81
C THR A 20 24.65 -0.62 7.94
N LEU A 21 24.03 0.13 8.85
CA LEU A 21 24.71 0.64 10.03
C LEU A 21 25.06 -0.49 11.02
N PRO A 22 26.04 -0.30 11.90
CA PRO A 22 26.41 -1.31 12.90
C PRO A 22 25.28 -1.78 13.81
N ASN A 23 24.24 -0.95 14.01
CA ASN A 23 23.05 -1.28 14.78
C ASN A 23 21.96 -2.02 13.99
N GLY A 24 22.15 -2.21 12.67
CA GLY A 24 21.23 -2.98 11.82
C GLY A 24 20.29 -2.13 10.95
N ILE A 25 20.31 -0.79 11.05
CA ILE A 25 19.51 0.07 10.16
C ILE A 25 20.00 -0.08 8.72
N ARG A 26 19.09 -0.35 7.80
CA ARG A 26 19.38 -0.46 6.36
C ARG A 26 19.14 0.89 5.69
N ILE A 27 20.00 1.21 4.72
CA ILE A 27 19.95 2.44 3.94
C ILE A 27 20.03 2.07 2.47
N VAL A 28 19.12 2.60 1.65
CA VAL A 28 19.14 2.42 0.19
C VAL A 28 18.94 3.76 -0.48
N THR A 29 19.80 4.11 -1.42
CA THR A 29 19.74 5.41 -2.11
C THR A 29 19.75 5.24 -3.62
N GLU A 30 19.14 6.19 -4.32
CA GLU A 30 19.27 6.37 -5.77
C GLU A 30 19.72 7.80 -6.07
N SER A 31 20.97 7.96 -6.54
CA SER A 31 21.51 9.26 -6.91
C SER A 31 20.96 9.71 -8.27
N MET A 32 20.42 10.93 -8.33
CA MET A 32 19.81 11.56 -9.50
C MET A 32 20.34 13.01 -9.66
N PRO A 33 21.57 13.22 -10.14
CA PRO A 33 22.21 14.53 -10.11
C PRO A 33 21.60 15.56 -11.08
N TYR A 34 20.67 15.14 -11.92
CA TYR A 34 19.97 16.00 -12.89
C TYR A 34 18.69 16.64 -12.34
N VAL A 35 18.27 16.33 -11.10
CA VAL A 35 17.16 16.99 -10.41
C VAL A 35 17.67 17.89 -9.30
N ARG A 36 16.85 18.84 -8.83
CA ARG A 36 17.16 19.76 -7.72
C ARG A 36 16.36 19.43 -6.47
N SER A 37 15.85 18.19 -6.35
CA SER A 37 15.09 17.74 -5.21
C SER A 37 15.62 16.41 -4.68
N VAL A 38 15.37 16.17 -3.39
CA VAL A 38 15.58 14.90 -2.71
C VAL A 38 14.31 14.51 -2.00
N SER A 39 13.92 13.24 -2.15
CA SER A 39 12.91 12.61 -1.30
C SER A 39 13.61 11.64 -0.36
N LEU A 40 13.29 11.76 0.93
CA LEU A 40 13.85 10.94 2.01
C LEU A 40 12.70 10.29 2.77
N GLY A 41 12.78 8.99 3.03
CA GLY A 41 11.79 8.23 3.79
C GLY A 41 12.41 7.38 4.89
N VAL A 42 11.80 7.40 6.06
CA VAL A 42 12.06 6.47 7.16
C VAL A 42 10.89 5.51 7.23
N TRP A 43 11.16 4.23 7.04
CA TRP A 43 10.18 3.16 6.97
C TRP A 43 10.32 2.26 8.18
N ILE A 44 9.24 2.05 8.88
CA ILE A 44 9.16 1.08 9.96
C ILE A 44 8.52 -0.18 9.38
N GLY A 45 9.28 -1.26 9.26
CA GLY A 45 8.82 -2.55 8.70
C GLY A 45 7.84 -3.30 9.60
N ALA A 46 6.89 -2.56 10.17
CA ALA A 46 5.86 -3.06 11.07
C ALA A 46 4.68 -2.08 11.05
N GLY A 47 3.52 -2.54 10.57
CA GLY A 47 2.27 -1.77 10.54
C GLY A 47 1.20 -2.38 11.45
N SER A 48 -0.08 -2.13 11.14
CA SER A 48 -1.18 -2.58 12.01
C SER A 48 -1.35 -4.11 12.09
N ARG A 49 -0.75 -4.86 11.16
CA ARG A 49 -0.79 -6.33 11.14
C ARG A 49 -0.24 -6.95 12.43
N ILE A 50 0.84 -6.38 13.00
CA ILE A 50 1.54 -6.94 14.17
C ILE A 50 0.87 -6.59 15.50
N GLU A 51 -0.18 -5.78 15.49
CA GLU A 51 -0.86 -5.32 16.70
C GLU A 51 -1.62 -6.45 17.37
N ARG A 52 -1.41 -6.59 18.67
CA ARG A 52 -2.22 -7.52 19.50
C ARG A 52 -3.65 -6.97 19.60
N GLY A 53 -4.59 -7.79 20.04
CA GLY A 53 -5.99 -7.36 20.13
C GLY A 53 -6.21 -6.00 20.81
N PRO A 54 -5.69 -5.77 22.04
CA PRO A 54 -5.82 -4.47 22.73
C PRO A 54 -5.04 -3.33 22.08
N GLU A 55 -4.04 -3.62 21.25
CA GLU A 55 -3.18 -2.65 20.58
C GLU A 55 -3.74 -2.19 19.23
N ASN A 56 -4.86 -2.77 18.76
CA ASN A 56 -5.37 -2.47 17.44
C ASN A 56 -5.66 -0.97 17.25
N GLY A 57 -4.97 -0.36 16.28
CA GLY A 57 -4.96 1.06 15.98
C GLY A 57 -3.75 1.82 16.53
N LEU A 58 -2.83 1.18 17.28
CA LEU A 58 -1.68 1.88 17.88
C LEU A 58 -0.66 2.37 16.85
N SER A 59 -0.45 1.66 15.75
CA SER A 59 0.47 2.09 14.69
C SER A 59 0.02 3.43 14.11
N HIS A 60 -1.26 3.54 13.78
CA HIS A 60 -1.86 4.77 13.27
C HIS A 60 -1.91 5.88 14.34
N PHE A 61 -2.30 5.53 15.56
CA PHE A 61 -2.32 6.48 16.66
C PHE A 61 -0.94 7.06 16.94
N LEU A 62 0.11 6.23 16.89
CA LEU A 62 1.48 6.66 17.09
C LEU A 62 1.96 7.56 15.93
N GLU A 63 1.56 7.29 14.70
CA GLU A 63 1.81 8.17 13.55
C GLU A 63 1.31 9.59 13.84
N HIS A 64 0.07 9.76 14.30
CA HIS A 64 -0.46 11.08 14.72
C HIS A 64 0.37 11.71 15.84
N MET A 65 0.70 10.92 16.86
CA MET A 65 1.37 11.41 18.04
C MET A 65 2.78 11.93 17.82
N VAL A 66 3.55 11.37 16.88
CA VAL A 66 4.92 11.82 16.62
C VAL A 66 4.98 13.25 16.07
N PHE A 67 3.90 13.72 15.41
CA PHE A 67 3.80 15.09 14.91
C PHE A 67 3.38 16.11 15.98
N LYS A 68 3.02 15.70 17.21
CA LYS A 68 2.61 16.62 18.29
C LYS A 68 3.78 17.23 19.02
N GLY A 69 4.98 16.98 18.62
CA GLY A 69 6.21 17.57 19.09
C GLY A 69 7.27 16.53 19.45
N THR A 70 8.49 16.98 19.36
CA THR A 70 9.71 16.23 19.66
C THR A 70 10.45 16.90 20.81
N LYS A 71 11.56 16.30 21.24
CA LYS A 71 12.40 16.87 22.29
C LYS A 71 12.85 18.31 21.98
N ASN A 72 13.09 18.64 20.71
CA ASN A 72 13.67 19.92 20.29
C ASN A 72 12.71 20.82 19.53
N ARG A 73 11.54 20.32 19.07
CA ARG A 73 10.58 21.05 18.24
C ARG A 73 9.16 20.86 18.73
N SER A 74 8.40 21.94 18.81
CA SER A 74 6.95 21.86 18.93
C SER A 74 6.32 21.38 17.59
N ALA A 75 5.05 21.00 17.59
CA ALA A 75 4.31 20.68 16.38
C ALA A 75 4.31 21.85 15.36
N GLU A 76 4.21 23.09 15.86
CA GLU A 76 4.27 24.28 15.02
C GLU A 76 5.67 24.50 14.43
N ASP A 77 6.73 24.25 15.19
CA ASP A 77 8.12 24.35 14.70
C ASP A 77 8.42 23.30 13.63
N ILE A 78 7.90 22.07 13.78
CA ILE A 78 8.00 21.02 12.75
C ILE A 78 7.37 21.52 11.45
N ALA A 79 6.13 21.97 11.49
CA ALA A 79 5.42 22.49 10.32
C ALA A 79 6.16 23.66 9.68
N LYS A 80 6.50 24.69 10.47
CA LYS A 80 7.23 25.87 9.99
C LYS A 80 8.58 25.53 9.36
N SER A 81 9.31 24.56 9.93
CA SER A 81 10.63 24.16 9.40
C SER A 81 10.53 23.57 7.99
N VAL A 82 9.49 22.83 7.70
CA VAL A 82 9.26 22.23 6.38
C VAL A 82 8.66 23.24 5.40
N ASP A 83 7.66 24.00 5.83
CA ASP A 83 6.98 25.00 5.00
C ASP A 83 7.93 26.12 4.56
N SER A 84 8.85 26.56 5.45
CA SER A 84 9.81 27.63 5.17
C SER A 84 10.78 27.32 4.03
N VAL A 85 11.00 26.04 3.74
CA VAL A 85 11.87 25.57 2.63
C VAL A 85 11.07 25.07 1.42
N GLY A 86 9.74 25.28 1.42
CA GLY A 86 8.85 24.78 0.36
C GLY A 86 8.81 23.26 0.26
N GLY A 87 9.11 22.57 1.35
CA GLY A 87 9.12 21.11 1.43
C GLY A 87 7.75 20.53 1.68
N GLY A 88 7.63 19.21 1.51
CA GLY A 88 6.49 18.41 1.94
C GLY A 88 6.92 17.41 3.00
N LEU A 89 6.12 17.24 4.04
CA LEU A 89 6.27 16.22 5.07
C LEU A 89 4.99 15.42 5.15
N ASP A 90 5.08 14.10 5.03
CA ASP A 90 3.94 13.20 4.97
C ASP A 90 4.23 11.91 5.73
N ALA A 91 3.17 11.23 6.15
CA ALA A 91 3.24 9.93 6.79
C ALA A 91 2.03 9.07 6.41
N PHE A 92 2.18 7.79 6.47
CA PHE A 92 1.05 6.86 6.35
C PHE A 92 1.31 5.54 7.09
N THR A 93 0.24 4.98 7.61
CA THR A 93 0.23 3.64 8.20
C THR A 93 -0.48 2.66 7.28
N SER A 94 0.16 1.53 7.02
CA SER A 94 -0.43 0.41 6.32
C SER A 94 -0.48 -0.84 7.20
N LYS A 95 -0.91 -1.96 6.63
CA LYS A 95 -0.93 -3.23 7.36
C LYS A 95 0.47 -3.71 7.77
N GLU A 96 1.48 -3.53 6.92
CA GLU A 96 2.82 -4.11 7.13
C GLU A 96 3.93 -3.07 7.38
N LEU A 97 3.64 -1.79 7.20
CA LEU A 97 4.65 -0.74 7.44
C LEU A 97 4.02 0.59 7.85
N VAL A 98 4.85 1.44 8.48
CA VAL A 98 4.59 2.87 8.67
C VAL A 98 5.70 3.63 7.95
N SER A 99 5.34 4.71 7.25
CA SER A 99 6.28 5.58 6.54
C SER A 99 6.20 6.99 7.06
N PHE A 100 7.38 7.60 7.26
CA PHE A 100 7.55 9.05 7.44
C PHE A 100 8.45 9.54 6.32
N ASN A 101 7.96 10.45 5.50
CA ASN A 101 8.71 10.87 4.32
C ASN A 101 8.64 12.39 4.10
N THR A 102 9.65 12.90 3.44
CA THR A 102 9.72 14.32 3.09
C THR A 102 10.33 14.48 1.69
N LYS A 103 9.92 15.56 1.03
CA LYS A 103 10.50 16.00 -0.24
C LYS A 103 10.92 17.45 -0.10
N VAL A 104 12.19 17.72 -0.36
CA VAL A 104 12.79 19.06 -0.26
C VAL A 104 13.73 19.32 -1.44
N MET A 105 14.22 20.56 -1.55
CA MET A 105 15.37 20.83 -2.40
C MET A 105 16.62 20.16 -1.83
N ASP A 106 17.56 19.80 -2.72
CA ASP A 106 18.79 19.07 -2.35
C ASP A 106 19.61 19.76 -1.23
N GLU A 107 19.68 21.07 -1.22
CA GLU A 107 20.38 21.87 -0.20
C GLU A 107 19.75 21.74 1.22
N HIS A 108 18.49 21.32 1.30
CA HIS A 108 17.77 21.16 2.56
C HIS A 108 17.72 19.70 3.07
N LEU A 109 18.44 18.77 2.43
CA LEU A 109 18.54 17.39 2.87
C LEU A 109 18.96 17.22 4.34
N PRO A 110 19.94 17.99 4.87
CA PRO A 110 20.30 17.91 6.30
C PRO A 110 19.13 18.26 7.24
N LEU A 111 18.35 19.28 6.92
CA LEU A 111 17.15 19.66 7.67
C LEU A 111 16.06 18.57 7.61
N ALA A 112 15.82 18.03 6.43
CA ALA A 112 14.87 16.96 6.21
C ALA A 112 15.19 15.71 7.05
N LEU A 113 16.45 15.29 7.04
CA LEU A 113 16.93 14.18 7.86
C LEU A 113 16.80 14.47 9.35
N ASP A 114 17.14 15.67 9.79
CA ASP A 114 17.06 16.06 11.20
C ASP A 114 15.61 15.98 11.71
N ILE A 115 14.65 16.48 10.94
CA ILE A 115 13.23 16.43 11.28
C ILE A 115 12.74 14.98 11.35
N LEU A 116 12.98 14.17 10.31
CA LEU A 116 12.53 12.77 10.30
C LEU A 116 13.17 11.95 11.42
N ALA A 117 14.44 12.16 11.68
CA ALA A 117 15.13 11.50 12.81
C ALA A 117 14.50 11.87 14.15
N GLU A 118 14.17 13.15 14.37
CA GLU A 118 13.50 13.57 15.62
C GLU A 118 12.11 12.99 15.78
N LEU A 119 11.31 12.98 14.72
CA LEU A 119 9.96 12.38 14.75
C LEU A 119 10.02 10.91 15.16
N VAL A 120 10.96 10.16 14.59
CA VAL A 120 11.09 8.72 14.80
C VAL A 120 11.75 8.40 16.14
N LEU A 121 12.77 9.16 16.55
CA LEU A 121 13.60 8.82 17.71
C LEU A 121 13.12 9.45 19.02
N ASN A 122 12.60 10.67 18.96
CA ASN A 122 12.41 11.52 20.14
C ASN A 122 11.01 12.18 20.20
N PRO A 123 9.91 11.47 19.88
CA PRO A 123 8.58 12.04 20.05
C PRO A 123 8.30 12.22 21.55
N LEU A 124 7.61 13.31 21.92
CA LEU A 124 7.29 13.60 23.32
C LEU A 124 6.16 12.73 23.87
N LEU A 125 5.22 12.30 23.02
CA LEU A 125 4.07 11.46 23.37
C LEU A 125 3.33 11.93 24.62
N ARG A 126 3.10 13.26 24.78
CA ARG A 126 2.53 13.87 25.98
C ARG A 126 1.10 13.40 26.24
N GLU A 127 0.75 13.25 27.50
CA GLU A 127 -0.59 12.79 27.90
C GLU A 127 -1.71 13.75 27.45
N GLU A 128 -1.45 15.06 27.48
CA GLU A 128 -2.37 16.08 26.99
C GLU A 128 -2.65 15.99 25.49
N ASP A 129 -1.64 15.67 24.68
CA ASP A 129 -1.79 15.48 23.24
C ASP A 129 -2.52 14.16 22.94
N LEU A 130 -2.23 13.09 23.71
CA LEU A 130 -2.91 11.82 23.63
C LEU A 130 -4.43 11.99 23.82
N ALA A 131 -4.85 12.78 24.81
CA ALA A 131 -6.28 13.04 25.06
C ALA A 131 -6.94 13.75 23.86
N LYS A 132 -6.25 14.72 23.23
CA LYS A 132 -6.74 15.42 22.03
C LYS A 132 -6.82 14.49 20.82
N GLU A 133 -5.75 13.72 20.57
CA GLU A 133 -5.67 12.84 19.39
C GLU A 133 -6.66 11.68 19.45
N LYS A 134 -7.01 11.18 20.63
CA LYS A 134 -8.16 10.27 20.75
C LYS A 134 -9.43 10.85 20.13
N GLY A 135 -9.69 12.15 20.37
CA GLY A 135 -10.82 12.84 19.77
C GLY A 135 -10.73 12.86 18.24
N VAL A 136 -9.58 13.22 17.71
CA VAL A 136 -9.34 13.29 16.25
C VAL A 136 -9.57 11.93 15.60
N ILE A 137 -8.93 10.87 16.09
CA ILE A 137 -9.05 9.53 15.50
C ILE A 137 -10.46 8.96 15.66
N LEU A 138 -11.16 9.28 16.74
CA LEU A 138 -12.58 8.90 16.88
C LEU A 138 -13.48 9.60 15.86
N GLU A 139 -13.16 10.83 15.43
CA GLU A 139 -13.85 11.50 14.32
C GLU A 139 -13.48 10.87 12.97
N GLU A 140 -12.22 10.50 12.74
CA GLU A 140 -11.81 9.76 11.53
C GLU A 140 -12.57 8.44 11.40
N ILE A 141 -12.66 7.65 12.48
CA ILE A 141 -13.45 6.41 12.49
C ILE A 141 -14.92 6.67 12.12
N LYS A 142 -15.49 7.82 12.50
CA LYS A 142 -16.85 8.19 12.09
C LYS A 142 -16.91 8.56 10.61
N MET A 143 -15.94 9.34 10.11
CA MET A 143 -15.87 9.71 8.70
C MET A 143 -15.77 8.48 7.79
N GLU A 144 -14.94 7.51 8.17
CA GLU A 144 -14.84 6.23 7.45
C GLU A 144 -16.15 5.44 7.51
N ALA A 145 -16.85 5.41 8.67
CA ALA A 145 -18.14 4.73 8.83
C ALA A 145 -19.26 5.37 7.99
N ASP A 146 -19.11 6.62 7.56
CA ASP A 146 -20.03 7.31 6.67
C ASP A 146 -19.74 7.04 5.18
N GLN A 147 -18.61 6.41 4.85
CA GLN A 147 -18.23 6.03 3.48
C GLN A 147 -18.60 4.57 3.19
N PRO A 148 -19.62 4.29 2.38
CA PRO A 148 -20.11 2.93 2.16
C PRO A 148 -19.07 1.99 1.56
N GLU A 149 -18.25 2.48 0.64
CA GLU A 149 -17.17 1.72 0.01
C GLU A 149 -16.14 1.25 1.04
N PHE A 150 -15.71 2.15 1.92
CA PHE A 150 -14.79 1.83 3.00
C PHE A 150 -15.40 0.83 4.00
N VAL A 151 -16.65 1.05 4.42
CA VAL A 151 -17.38 0.12 5.32
C VAL A 151 -17.50 -1.27 4.71
N LEU A 152 -17.75 -1.35 3.41
CA LEU A 152 -17.82 -2.62 2.70
C LEU A 152 -16.44 -3.30 2.64
N HIS A 153 -15.40 -2.55 2.27
CA HIS A 153 -14.03 -3.05 2.23
C HIS A 153 -13.61 -3.63 3.60
N GLU A 154 -13.77 -2.88 4.69
CA GLU A 154 -13.44 -3.36 6.05
C GLU A 154 -14.29 -4.57 6.45
N THR A 155 -15.58 -4.58 6.09
CA THR A 155 -16.45 -5.74 6.33
C THR A 155 -15.96 -6.97 5.56
N PHE A 156 -15.54 -6.80 4.31
CA PHE A 156 -15.00 -7.88 3.49
C PHE A 156 -13.68 -8.40 4.06
N ILE A 157 -12.70 -7.54 4.26
CA ILE A 157 -11.35 -7.89 4.72
C ILE A 157 -11.36 -8.54 6.11
N SER A 158 -12.16 -8.02 7.05
CA SER A 158 -12.26 -8.57 8.40
C SER A 158 -12.81 -9.99 8.45
N ASN A 159 -13.61 -10.37 7.48
CA ASN A 159 -14.16 -11.73 7.36
C ASN A 159 -13.33 -12.62 6.44
N PHE A 160 -12.64 -12.05 5.45
CA PHE A 160 -11.72 -12.76 4.55
C PHE A 160 -10.48 -13.25 5.31
N TRP A 161 -9.88 -12.41 6.17
CA TRP A 161 -8.77 -12.77 7.07
C TRP A 161 -9.22 -12.79 8.54
N LYS A 162 -10.32 -13.48 8.80
CA LYS A 162 -10.92 -13.56 10.13
C LYS A 162 -9.93 -14.06 11.18
N GLY A 163 -9.78 -13.29 12.27
CA GLY A 163 -8.91 -13.63 13.38
C GLY A 163 -7.43 -13.29 13.21
N HIS A 164 -7.05 -12.73 12.06
CA HIS A 164 -5.67 -12.31 11.78
C HIS A 164 -5.52 -10.78 11.79
N GLY A 165 -4.27 -10.26 11.97
CA GLY A 165 -3.96 -8.84 11.98
C GLY A 165 -4.36 -8.11 10.68
N LEU A 166 -4.23 -8.77 9.51
CA LEU A 166 -4.68 -8.21 8.24
C LEU A 166 -6.18 -7.93 8.17
N GLY A 167 -7.00 -8.67 8.94
CA GLY A 167 -8.44 -8.47 9.00
C GLY A 167 -8.89 -7.40 10.00
N LYS A 168 -7.98 -6.76 10.76
CA LYS A 168 -8.31 -5.69 11.70
C LYS A 168 -8.22 -4.32 11.04
N PRO A 169 -9.07 -3.33 11.38
CA PRO A 169 -8.97 -1.99 10.85
C PRO A 169 -7.65 -1.30 11.26
N ILE A 170 -7.08 -0.46 10.36
CA ILE A 170 -5.84 0.26 10.62
C ILE A 170 -6.03 1.32 11.72
N LEU A 171 -7.14 2.03 11.71
CA LEU A 171 -7.49 3.04 12.72
C LEU A 171 -7.81 2.43 14.09
N GLY A 172 -7.94 1.11 14.17
CA GLY A 172 -8.47 0.44 15.35
C GLY A 172 -9.99 0.57 15.48
N THR A 173 -10.50 0.31 16.66
CA THR A 173 -11.92 0.47 16.99
C THR A 173 -12.12 1.57 18.03
N ARG A 174 -13.37 2.06 18.16
CA ARG A 174 -13.70 3.02 19.23
C ARG A 174 -13.34 2.52 20.63
N GLU A 175 -13.46 1.20 20.84
CA GLU A 175 -13.16 0.55 22.12
C GLU A 175 -11.66 0.50 22.40
N THR A 176 -10.82 0.20 21.37
CA THR A 176 -9.37 0.14 21.53
C THR A 176 -8.78 1.54 21.68
N VAL A 177 -9.13 2.49 20.80
CA VAL A 177 -8.63 3.88 20.83
C VAL A 177 -8.92 4.58 22.16
N LYS A 178 -10.12 4.38 22.74
CA LYS A 178 -10.46 4.96 24.06
C LYS A 178 -9.56 4.45 25.18
N LYS A 179 -9.04 3.24 25.07
CA LYS A 179 -8.22 2.58 26.11
C LYS A 179 -6.72 2.88 25.98
N PHE A 180 -6.26 3.48 24.90
CA PHE A 180 -4.84 3.80 24.72
C PHE A 180 -4.37 4.71 25.86
N GLY A 181 -3.20 4.41 26.40
CA GLY A 181 -2.55 5.16 27.47
C GLY A 181 -1.11 5.46 27.10
N HIS A 182 -0.53 6.42 27.82
CA HIS A 182 0.86 6.87 27.59
C HIS A 182 1.85 5.71 27.64
N ASP A 183 1.77 4.83 28.64
CA ASP A 183 2.68 3.71 28.78
C ASP A 183 2.55 2.73 27.62
N MET A 184 1.32 2.45 27.16
CA MET A 184 1.07 1.59 26.00
C MET A 184 1.71 2.13 24.72
N LEU A 185 1.59 3.44 24.46
CA LEU A 185 2.22 4.08 23.32
C LEU A 185 3.75 4.01 23.39
N ARG A 186 4.31 4.33 24.56
CA ARG A 186 5.76 4.31 24.77
C ARG A 186 6.33 2.92 24.61
N ASP A 187 5.68 1.90 25.20
CA ASP A 187 6.12 0.52 25.08
C ASP A 187 6.01 0.00 23.64
N PHE A 188 4.93 0.37 22.94
CA PHE A 188 4.75 0.04 21.53
C PHE A 188 5.81 0.71 20.66
N HIS A 189 6.05 2.03 20.84
CA HIS A 189 7.11 2.76 20.15
C HIS A 189 8.48 2.10 20.37
N ALA A 190 8.87 1.86 21.64
CA ALA A 190 10.15 1.25 21.97
C ALA A 190 10.33 -0.17 21.38
N ARG A 191 9.23 -0.93 21.23
CA ARG A 191 9.24 -2.27 20.64
C ARG A 191 9.38 -2.24 19.13
N VAL A 192 8.61 -1.37 18.47
CA VAL A 192 8.42 -1.38 17.02
C VAL A 192 9.43 -0.52 16.29
N TYR A 193 9.81 0.65 16.86
CA TYR A 193 10.77 1.58 16.25
C TYR A 193 12.21 1.19 16.62
N SER A 194 12.56 -0.05 16.34
CA SER A 194 13.90 -0.60 16.60
C SER A 194 14.76 -0.63 15.33
N PRO A 195 16.09 -0.59 15.43
CA PRO A 195 16.97 -0.58 14.26
C PRO A 195 16.72 -1.69 13.25
N SER A 196 16.40 -2.90 13.71
CA SER A 196 16.08 -4.06 12.86
C SER A 196 14.84 -3.86 11.98
N ASN A 197 13.93 -2.97 12.40
CA ASN A 197 12.69 -2.67 11.67
C ASN A 197 12.79 -1.37 10.86
N ILE A 198 13.88 -0.59 11.01
CA ILE A 198 14.06 0.69 10.32
C ILE A 198 14.81 0.47 9.00
N LEU A 199 14.19 0.95 7.93
CA LEU A 199 14.80 1.16 6.63
C LEU A 199 14.75 2.64 6.31
N ILE A 200 15.84 3.19 5.79
CA ILE A 200 15.90 4.57 5.30
C ILE A 200 16.17 4.53 3.81
N THR A 201 15.31 5.20 3.02
CA THR A 201 15.50 5.29 1.58
C THR A 201 15.52 6.74 1.13
N ALA A 202 16.35 7.04 0.13
CA ALA A 202 16.40 8.36 -0.46
C ALA A 202 16.61 8.28 -1.98
N ALA A 203 15.96 9.20 -2.70
CA ALA A 203 16.17 9.34 -4.15
C ALA A 203 16.21 10.83 -4.52
N GLY A 204 17.15 11.22 -5.37
CA GLY A 204 17.32 12.60 -5.80
C GLY A 204 18.77 13.02 -5.94
N ASN A 205 19.01 14.32 -5.91
CA ASN A 205 20.36 14.86 -5.96
C ASN A 205 21.02 14.74 -4.59
N LEU A 206 21.73 13.64 -4.35
CA LEU A 206 22.38 13.30 -3.08
C LEU A 206 23.67 12.52 -3.31
N ASP A 207 24.55 12.56 -2.32
CA ASP A 207 25.71 11.71 -2.18
C ASP A 207 25.43 10.61 -1.15
N HIS A 208 25.68 9.36 -1.54
CA HIS A 208 25.38 8.18 -0.69
C HIS A 208 26.20 8.18 0.59
N GLU A 209 27.52 8.34 0.47
CA GLU A 209 28.43 8.22 1.61
C GLU A 209 28.18 9.34 2.64
N GLU A 210 27.93 10.56 2.15
CA GLU A 210 27.57 11.69 3.00
C GLU A 210 26.27 11.43 3.75
N LEU A 211 25.23 10.96 3.05
CA LEU A 211 23.93 10.64 3.66
C LEU A 211 24.06 9.51 4.69
N VAL A 212 24.79 8.44 4.38
CA VAL A 212 25.04 7.32 5.32
C VAL A 212 25.74 7.83 6.59
N ARG A 213 26.73 8.70 6.46
CA ARG A 213 27.40 9.32 7.62
C ARG A 213 26.42 10.15 8.46
N MET A 214 25.63 11.01 7.83
CA MET A 214 24.64 11.86 8.51
C MET A 214 23.58 11.01 9.24
N ILE A 215 23.08 9.93 8.62
CA ILE A 215 22.15 8.99 9.25
C ILE A 215 22.83 8.29 10.43
N GLY A 216 24.09 7.85 10.25
CA GLY A 216 24.87 7.23 11.32
C GLY A 216 24.96 8.12 12.55
N ASP A 217 25.30 9.40 12.38
CA ASP A 217 25.39 10.38 13.47
C ASP A 217 24.07 10.54 14.23
N LYS A 218 22.92 10.51 13.54
CA LYS A 218 21.58 10.68 14.13
C LYS A 218 21.07 9.43 14.85
N PHE A 219 21.30 8.25 14.27
CA PHE A 219 20.71 6.98 14.71
C PHE A 219 21.67 6.11 15.54
N ALA A 220 22.91 6.55 15.80
CA ALA A 220 23.90 5.79 16.56
C ALA A 220 23.45 5.42 17.99
N GLY A 221 22.57 6.23 18.59
CA GLY A 221 22.07 5.99 19.95
C GLY A 221 21.06 4.84 20.08
N LEU A 222 20.54 4.31 18.97
CA LEU A 222 19.62 3.18 19.00
C LEU A 222 20.38 1.87 19.20
N ALA A 223 20.10 1.17 20.29
CA ALA A 223 20.66 -0.15 20.54
C ALA A 223 20.07 -1.19 19.57
N ALA A 224 20.93 -2.06 19.04
CA ALA A 224 20.50 -3.19 18.23
C ALA A 224 19.48 -4.06 19.00
N ARG A 225 18.46 -4.53 18.30
CA ARG A 225 17.42 -5.43 18.83
C ARG A 225 17.12 -6.52 17.82
N GLU A 226 16.66 -7.66 18.31
CA GLU A 226 16.16 -8.73 17.47
C GLU A 226 14.95 -8.23 16.64
N PRO A 227 14.83 -8.69 15.39
CA PRO A 227 13.66 -8.41 14.56
C PRO A 227 12.36 -8.84 15.26
N LEU A 228 11.27 -8.17 14.94
CA LEU A 228 9.95 -8.60 15.38
C LEU A 228 9.64 -10.00 14.84
N ALA A 229 9.01 -10.81 15.68
CA ALA A 229 8.54 -12.12 15.23
C ALA A 229 7.52 -11.96 14.10
N VAL A 230 7.73 -12.72 13.03
CA VAL A 230 6.79 -12.77 11.91
C VAL A 230 5.54 -13.52 12.36
N ASP A 231 4.38 -12.94 12.08
CA ASP A 231 3.09 -13.60 12.32
C ASP A 231 2.91 -14.79 11.36
N SER A 232 2.00 -15.69 11.69
CA SER A 232 1.67 -16.82 10.81
C SER A 232 0.99 -16.35 9.52
N VAL A 233 1.17 -17.10 8.44
CA VAL A 233 0.44 -16.88 7.19
C VAL A 233 -1.07 -16.92 7.47
N PRO A 234 -1.84 -15.90 7.10
CA PRO A 234 -3.25 -15.84 7.41
C PRO A 234 -4.05 -16.91 6.67
N LYS A 235 -5.00 -17.50 7.35
CA LYS A 235 -6.00 -18.33 6.70
C LYS A 235 -7.04 -17.44 6.02
N THR A 236 -7.30 -17.71 4.74
CA THR A 236 -8.36 -17.04 3.97
C THR A 236 -9.69 -17.75 4.15
N HIS A 237 -10.77 -16.98 4.09
CA HIS A 237 -12.14 -17.48 4.16
C HIS A 237 -12.95 -16.94 2.98
N ALA A 238 -13.99 -17.65 2.59
CA ALA A 238 -14.89 -17.24 1.49
C ALA A 238 -16.31 -16.96 2.03
N PRO A 239 -16.51 -15.89 2.82
CA PRO A 239 -17.82 -15.53 3.37
C PRO A 239 -18.78 -15.07 2.28
N LEU A 240 -20.09 -15.22 2.55
CA LEU A 240 -21.17 -14.55 1.85
C LEU A 240 -21.85 -13.60 2.85
N ILE A 241 -21.67 -12.31 2.67
CA ILE A 241 -22.12 -11.28 3.62
C ILE A 241 -23.08 -10.34 2.92
N LEU A 242 -24.31 -10.29 3.38
CA LEU A 242 -25.33 -9.34 2.93
C LEU A 242 -25.68 -8.41 4.09
N LYS A 243 -25.19 -7.17 4.05
CA LYS A 243 -25.40 -6.16 5.09
C LYS A 243 -26.44 -5.14 4.62
N LYS A 244 -27.65 -5.21 5.17
CA LYS A 244 -28.72 -4.26 4.82
C LYS A 244 -28.47 -2.89 5.43
N LYS A 245 -28.56 -1.84 4.61
CA LYS A 245 -28.50 -0.43 5.00
C LYS A 245 -29.44 0.37 4.10
N GLU A 246 -30.69 0.52 4.54
CA GLU A 246 -31.77 1.11 3.76
C GLU A 246 -31.56 2.60 3.39
N SER A 247 -30.65 3.29 4.09
CA SER A 247 -30.34 4.70 3.84
C SER A 247 -29.40 4.93 2.65
N LEU A 248 -28.88 3.87 2.04
CA LEU A 248 -28.01 3.98 0.88
C LEU A 248 -28.81 3.91 -0.42
N GLU A 249 -28.50 4.81 -1.35
CA GLU A 249 -29.10 4.81 -2.69
C GLU A 249 -28.52 3.71 -3.58
N GLN A 250 -27.25 3.35 -3.34
CA GLN A 250 -26.56 2.31 -4.10
C GLN A 250 -26.33 1.05 -3.26
N VAL A 251 -26.24 -0.07 -3.95
CA VAL A 251 -25.68 -1.31 -3.43
C VAL A 251 -24.21 -1.38 -3.82
N HIS A 252 -23.37 -1.51 -2.83
CA HIS A 252 -21.94 -1.70 -2.96
C HIS A 252 -21.62 -3.18 -2.86
N ILE A 253 -20.80 -3.69 -3.77
CA ILE A 253 -20.46 -5.11 -3.91
C ILE A 253 -18.94 -5.25 -3.91
N THR A 254 -18.42 -6.15 -3.09
CA THR A 254 -17.02 -6.61 -3.18
C THR A 254 -17.01 -8.11 -3.31
N MET A 255 -16.33 -8.61 -4.33
CA MET A 255 -16.08 -10.02 -4.56
C MET A 255 -14.57 -10.24 -4.60
N GLY A 256 -14.07 -11.30 -3.97
CA GLY A 256 -12.63 -11.53 -4.01
C GLY A 256 -12.25 -12.97 -3.73
N VAL A 257 -11.01 -13.28 -4.11
CA VAL A 257 -10.38 -14.60 -3.99
C VAL A 257 -8.99 -14.46 -3.37
N PRO A 258 -8.43 -15.53 -2.77
CA PRO A 258 -7.02 -15.55 -2.38
C PRO A 258 -6.12 -15.29 -3.58
N ALA A 259 -5.05 -14.52 -3.36
CA ALA A 259 -4.05 -14.21 -4.37
C ALA A 259 -2.65 -14.55 -3.88
N TYR A 260 -1.68 -14.54 -4.79
CA TYR A 260 -0.28 -14.73 -4.47
C TYR A 260 0.26 -13.60 -3.59
N ARG A 261 1.32 -13.89 -2.85
CA ARG A 261 2.09 -12.88 -2.12
C ARG A 261 2.77 -11.88 -3.08
N LEU A 262 3.11 -10.70 -2.56
CA LEU A 262 3.70 -9.60 -3.35
C LEU A 262 4.96 -10.01 -4.15
N ALA A 263 5.85 -10.79 -3.54
CA ALA A 263 7.10 -11.23 -4.16
C ALA A 263 7.01 -12.59 -4.89
N HIS A 264 5.79 -12.99 -5.30
CA HIS A 264 5.61 -14.23 -6.05
C HIS A 264 6.22 -14.15 -7.46
N GLU A 265 6.73 -15.26 -7.98
CA GLU A 265 7.32 -15.31 -9.32
C GLU A 265 6.33 -14.99 -10.45
N LEU A 266 5.06 -15.41 -10.30
CA LEU A 266 3.97 -15.14 -11.25
C LEU A 266 3.28 -13.77 -11.01
N ARG A 267 3.90 -12.81 -10.33
CA ARG A 267 3.30 -11.49 -10.06
C ARG A 267 3.00 -10.70 -11.34
N TYR A 268 3.84 -10.80 -12.38
CA TYR A 268 3.59 -10.06 -13.62
C TYR A 268 2.41 -10.60 -14.42
N PRO A 269 2.26 -11.92 -14.64
CA PRO A 269 1.02 -12.48 -15.15
C PRO A 269 -0.21 -12.10 -14.31
N LEU A 270 -0.09 -12.04 -12.97
CA LEU A 270 -1.16 -11.58 -12.08
C LEU A 270 -1.51 -10.10 -12.29
N TYR A 271 -0.52 -9.22 -12.48
CA TYR A 271 -0.77 -7.81 -12.80
C TYR A 271 -1.43 -7.64 -14.17
N ILE A 272 -1.05 -8.46 -15.16
CA ILE A 272 -1.72 -8.50 -16.47
C ILE A 272 -3.19 -8.93 -16.30
N LEU A 273 -3.46 -10.01 -15.57
CA LEU A 273 -4.82 -10.47 -15.29
C LEU A 273 -5.67 -9.37 -14.67
N ASN A 274 -5.14 -8.66 -13.65
CA ASN A 274 -5.83 -7.53 -13.02
C ASN A 274 -6.10 -6.40 -14.03
N THR A 275 -5.12 -6.06 -14.86
CA THR A 275 -5.27 -5.00 -15.87
C THR A 275 -6.34 -5.35 -16.90
N VAL A 276 -6.38 -6.59 -17.37
CA VAL A 276 -7.39 -7.09 -18.32
C VAL A 276 -8.78 -7.11 -17.68
N LEU A 277 -8.89 -7.59 -16.43
CA LEU A 277 -10.18 -7.74 -15.77
C LEU A 277 -10.79 -6.38 -15.40
N GLY A 278 -10.08 -5.53 -14.64
CA GLY A 278 -10.68 -4.32 -14.07
C GLY A 278 -9.70 -3.15 -13.85
N GLY A 279 -8.48 -3.18 -14.45
CA GLY A 279 -7.44 -2.20 -14.18
C GLY A 279 -7.55 -0.87 -14.95
N GLY A 280 -8.64 -0.60 -15.66
CA GLY A 280 -8.81 0.65 -16.40
C GLY A 280 -10.01 0.66 -17.34
N MET A 281 -10.19 1.76 -18.06
CA MET A 281 -11.37 1.96 -18.94
C MET A 281 -11.48 0.94 -20.09
N SER A 282 -10.39 0.32 -20.52
CA SER A 282 -10.39 -0.72 -21.54
C SER A 282 -10.54 -2.14 -20.98
N SER A 283 -10.67 -2.29 -19.67
CA SER A 283 -10.82 -3.58 -18.99
C SER A 283 -12.19 -4.22 -19.25
N ARG A 284 -12.29 -5.53 -19.07
CA ARG A 284 -13.51 -6.29 -19.33
C ARG A 284 -14.68 -5.83 -18.45
N LEU A 285 -14.46 -5.65 -17.15
CA LEU A 285 -15.48 -5.17 -16.22
C LEU A 285 -16.01 -3.80 -16.61
N PHE A 286 -15.10 -2.85 -16.91
CA PHE A 286 -15.51 -1.51 -17.31
C PHE A 286 -16.31 -1.54 -18.62
N GLN A 287 -15.81 -2.22 -19.65
CA GLN A 287 -16.48 -2.28 -20.96
C GLN A 287 -17.80 -3.04 -20.90
N ASN A 288 -17.85 -4.18 -20.21
CA ASN A 288 -19.03 -5.03 -20.25
C ASN A 288 -20.11 -4.59 -19.25
N ILE A 289 -19.74 -4.19 -18.03
CA ILE A 289 -20.71 -3.86 -16.97
C ILE A 289 -21.11 -2.38 -17.04
N ARG A 290 -20.12 -1.47 -17.20
CA ARG A 290 -20.42 -0.04 -17.21
C ARG A 290 -20.84 0.46 -18.61
N GLU A 291 -20.03 0.22 -19.65
CA GLU A 291 -20.28 0.84 -20.96
C GLU A 291 -21.39 0.15 -21.74
N LYS A 292 -21.35 -1.19 -21.86
CA LYS A 292 -22.34 -1.92 -22.68
C LYS A 292 -23.66 -2.14 -21.97
N GLN A 293 -23.63 -2.46 -20.66
CA GLN A 293 -24.85 -2.80 -19.91
C GLN A 293 -25.39 -1.65 -19.08
N GLY A 294 -24.55 -0.63 -18.75
CA GLY A 294 -24.95 0.52 -17.95
C GLY A 294 -25.34 0.17 -16.50
N LEU A 295 -24.82 -0.95 -15.96
CA LEU A 295 -25.25 -1.48 -14.66
C LEU A 295 -24.55 -0.83 -13.48
N ALA A 296 -23.32 -0.31 -13.64
CA ALA A 296 -22.53 0.25 -12.56
C ALA A 296 -21.81 1.52 -13.03
N TYR A 297 -21.77 2.55 -12.18
CA TYR A 297 -20.94 3.73 -12.45
C TYR A 297 -19.47 3.48 -12.11
N ALA A 298 -19.22 2.82 -10.99
CA ALA A 298 -17.89 2.41 -10.57
C ALA A 298 -17.80 0.88 -10.61
N VAL A 299 -16.83 0.35 -11.35
CA VAL A 299 -16.47 -1.07 -11.35
C VAL A 299 -15.00 -1.20 -11.69
N TYR A 300 -14.25 -1.91 -10.85
CA TYR A 300 -12.81 -2.12 -11.01
C TYR A 300 -12.35 -3.38 -10.27
N SER A 301 -11.15 -3.83 -10.58
CA SER A 301 -10.46 -4.88 -9.81
C SER A 301 -9.17 -4.34 -9.19
N GLU A 302 -8.79 -4.92 -8.06
CA GLU A 302 -7.61 -4.52 -7.31
C GLU A 302 -6.88 -5.71 -6.70
N LEU A 303 -5.59 -5.51 -6.43
CA LEU A 303 -4.70 -6.49 -5.81
C LEU A 303 -4.20 -5.93 -4.47
N ASN A 304 -4.63 -6.55 -3.39
CA ASN A 304 -4.13 -6.31 -2.04
C ASN A 304 -3.10 -7.39 -1.69
N LEU A 305 -1.82 -7.14 -1.99
CA LEU A 305 -0.73 -8.11 -1.85
C LEU A 305 0.16 -7.76 -0.66
N PHE A 306 0.48 -8.78 0.13
CA PHE A 306 1.29 -8.69 1.35
C PHE A 306 2.55 -9.57 1.24
N SER A 307 3.37 -9.55 2.27
CA SER A 307 4.63 -10.29 2.31
C SER A 307 4.47 -11.81 2.14
N ASP A 308 3.34 -12.39 2.57
CA ASP A 308 3.09 -13.83 2.61
C ASP A 308 1.75 -14.28 2.01
N THR A 309 0.85 -13.35 1.67
CA THR A 309 -0.50 -13.63 1.16
C THR A 309 -0.98 -12.50 0.25
N GLY A 310 -2.17 -12.65 -0.31
CA GLY A 310 -2.85 -11.61 -1.08
C GLY A 310 -4.35 -11.86 -1.22
N CYS A 311 -5.04 -10.82 -1.67
CA CYS A 311 -6.43 -10.85 -2.10
C CYS A 311 -6.55 -10.17 -3.47
N PHE A 312 -7.23 -10.82 -4.39
CA PHE A 312 -7.64 -10.24 -5.66
C PHE A 312 -9.14 -9.97 -5.59
N SER A 313 -9.55 -8.72 -5.63
CA SER A 313 -10.94 -8.32 -5.45
C SER A 313 -11.47 -7.48 -6.60
N VAL A 314 -12.79 -7.53 -6.76
CA VAL A 314 -13.60 -6.70 -7.65
C VAL A 314 -14.56 -5.90 -6.79
N TYR A 315 -14.60 -4.59 -7.02
CA TYR A 315 -15.61 -3.71 -6.46
C TYR A 315 -16.59 -3.24 -7.53
N ALA A 316 -17.87 -3.08 -7.15
CA ALA A 316 -18.87 -2.42 -7.98
C ALA A 316 -19.90 -1.65 -7.14
N GLY A 317 -20.27 -0.44 -7.61
CA GLY A 317 -21.38 0.36 -7.09
C GLY A 317 -22.53 0.39 -8.10
N THR A 318 -23.73 -0.06 -7.71
CA THR A 318 -24.86 -0.26 -8.62
C THR A 318 -26.21 0.06 -7.96
N ALA A 319 -27.28 0.14 -8.72
CA ALA A 319 -28.64 0.23 -8.19
C ALA A 319 -29.09 -1.11 -7.56
N ALA A 320 -30.04 -1.04 -6.63
CA ALA A 320 -30.52 -2.24 -5.94
C ALA A 320 -31.09 -3.29 -6.90
N GLU A 321 -31.82 -2.84 -7.91
CA GLU A 321 -32.49 -3.69 -8.91
C GLU A 321 -31.50 -4.44 -9.81
N THR A 322 -30.31 -3.91 -10.01
CA THR A 322 -29.28 -4.45 -10.90
C THR A 322 -28.17 -5.20 -10.17
N ALA A 323 -28.16 -5.17 -8.83
CA ALA A 323 -27.09 -5.73 -8.02
C ALA A 323 -26.81 -7.23 -8.31
N LYS A 324 -27.87 -8.06 -8.43
CA LYS A 324 -27.71 -9.48 -8.76
C LYS A 324 -27.17 -9.69 -10.18
N GLN A 325 -27.56 -8.84 -11.12
CA GLN A 325 -27.06 -8.88 -12.49
C GLN A 325 -25.56 -8.51 -12.55
N VAL A 326 -25.12 -7.53 -11.74
CA VAL A 326 -23.69 -7.19 -11.62
C VAL A 326 -22.90 -8.38 -11.09
N VAL A 327 -23.36 -9.05 -10.02
CA VAL A 327 -22.71 -10.27 -9.50
C VAL A 327 -22.58 -11.32 -10.62
N SER A 328 -23.67 -11.61 -11.34
CA SER A 328 -23.65 -12.57 -12.45
C SER A 328 -22.70 -12.17 -13.57
N SER A 329 -22.61 -10.86 -13.89
CA SER A 329 -21.70 -10.35 -14.92
C SER A 329 -20.22 -10.50 -14.50
N VAL A 330 -19.88 -10.24 -13.22
CA VAL A 330 -18.52 -10.48 -12.72
C VAL A 330 -18.16 -11.96 -12.77
N ILE A 331 -19.07 -12.85 -12.36
CA ILE A 331 -18.87 -14.31 -12.43
C ILE A 331 -18.71 -14.77 -13.89
N HIS A 332 -19.45 -14.18 -14.82
CA HIS A 332 -19.27 -14.46 -16.25
C HIS A 332 -17.84 -14.13 -16.70
N GLU A 333 -17.31 -12.96 -16.36
CA GLU A 333 -15.94 -12.59 -16.71
C GLU A 333 -14.89 -13.53 -16.07
N PHE A 334 -15.10 -13.97 -14.82
CA PHE A 334 -14.24 -14.96 -14.19
C PHE A 334 -14.25 -16.29 -14.96
N ARG A 335 -15.40 -16.73 -15.40
CA ARG A 335 -15.57 -17.97 -16.19
C ARG A 335 -14.88 -17.85 -17.55
N GLU A 336 -15.11 -16.77 -18.27
CA GLU A 336 -14.48 -16.50 -19.56
C GLU A 336 -12.94 -16.51 -19.45
N LEU A 337 -12.38 -15.85 -18.44
CA LEU A 337 -10.92 -15.83 -18.21
C LEU A 337 -10.34 -17.20 -17.85
N LYS A 338 -11.14 -18.13 -17.29
CA LYS A 338 -10.73 -19.51 -17.03
C LYS A 338 -10.78 -20.38 -18.29
N GLN A 339 -11.79 -20.19 -19.11
CA GLN A 339 -12.11 -21.08 -20.24
C GLN A 339 -11.37 -20.66 -21.50
N GLU A 340 -11.25 -19.37 -21.75
CA GLU A 340 -10.71 -18.81 -22.97
C GLU A 340 -9.40 -18.04 -22.71
N LEU A 341 -8.45 -18.18 -23.62
CA LEU A 341 -7.26 -17.33 -23.61
C LEU A 341 -7.67 -15.87 -23.90
N ILE A 342 -7.07 -14.94 -23.17
CA ILE A 342 -7.18 -13.52 -23.54
C ILE A 342 -6.67 -13.32 -24.98
N SER A 343 -7.23 -12.36 -25.71
CA SER A 343 -6.77 -12.07 -27.07
C SER A 343 -5.35 -11.48 -27.06
N GLU A 344 -4.62 -11.63 -28.18
CA GLU A 344 -3.30 -11.00 -28.37
C GLU A 344 -3.37 -9.48 -28.16
N ASP A 345 -4.47 -8.87 -28.55
CA ASP A 345 -4.67 -7.44 -28.43
C ASP A 345 -4.91 -7.02 -26.96
N GLU A 346 -5.66 -7.82 -26.16
CA GLU A 346 -5.80 -7.58 -24.72
C GLU A 346 -4.45 -7.72 -24.00
N LEU A 347 -3.69 -8.77 -24.31
CA LEU A 347 -2.36 -8.97 -23.72
C LEU A 347 -1.44 -7.80 -24.04
N ARG A 348 -1.35 -7.40 -25.31
CA ARG A 348 -0.52 -6.29 -25.76
C ARG A 348 -0.89 -4.98 -25.03
N ARG A 349 -2.18 -4.62 -25.01
CA ARG A 349 -2.66 -3.42 -24.31
C ARG A 349 -2.34 -3.45 -22.81
N ALA A 350 -2.53 -4.59 -22.15
CA ALA A 350 -2.22 -4.73 -20.73
C ALA A 350 -0.73 -4.60 -20.44
N LYS A 351 0.14 -5.19 -21.27
CA LYS A 351 1.59 -5.01 -21.19
C LYS A 351 1.99 -3.55 -21.36
N ASP A 352 1.48 -2.88 -22.39
CA ASP A 352 1.79 -1.48 -22.68
C ASP A 352 1.29 -0.56 -21.57
N HIS A 353 0.10 -0.83 -21.02
CA HIS A 353 -0.44 -0.10 -19.87
C HIS A 353 0.45 -0.24 -18.63
N LEU A 354 0.85 -1.47 -18.27
CA LEU A 354 1.71 -1.69 -17.11
C LEU A 354 3.10 -1.07 -17.28
N LYS A 355 3.72 -1.23 -18.44
CA LYS A 355 5.02 -0.60 -18.74
C LYS A 355 4.92 0.93 -18.67
N GLY A 356 3.90 1.51 -19.29
CA GLY A 356 3.67 2.95 -19.27
C GLY A 356 3.43 3.47 -17.84
N SER A 357 2.57 2.82 -17.08
CA SER A 357 2.29 3.18 -15.68
C SER A 357 3.54 3.10 -14.80
N LEU A 358 4.35 2.04 -14.96
CA LEU A 358 5.61 1.88 -14.23
C LEU A 358 6.59 3.01 -14.57
N MET A 359 6.81 3.28 -15.85
CA MET A 359 7.75 4.32 -16.29
C MET A 359 7.33 5.70 -15.78
N LEU A 360 6.06 6.08 -15.98
CA LEU A 360 5.53 7.38 -15.55
C LEU A 360 5.55 7.52 -14.02
N SER A 361 5.25 6.46 -13.28
CA SER A 361 5.29 6.49 -11.81
C SER A 361 6.69 6.77 -11.27
N LEU A 362 7.74 6.30 -11.95
CA LEU A 362 9.14 6.44 -11.51
C LEU A 362 9.82 7.73 -12.03
N GLU A 363 9.09 8.70 -12.55
CA GLU A 363 9.65 10.03 -12.89
C GLU A 363 9.89 10.89 -11.65
N SER A 364 9.13 10.70 -10.57
CA SER A 364 9.27 11.49 -9.36
C SER A 364 10.25 10.88 -8.36
N THR A 365 11.02 11.74 -7.67
CA THR A 365 11.94 11.32 -6.61
C THR A 365 11.21 10.60 -5.47
N SER A 366 9.98 11.02 -5.13
CA SER A 366 9.16 10.37 -4.08
C SER A 366 8.77 8.95 -4.46
N SER A 367 8.33 8.73 -5.71
CA SER A 367 7.97 7.39 -6.18
C SER A 367 9.19 6.46 -6.26
N ARG A 368 10.36 7.00 -6.64
CA ARG A 368 11.61 6.24 -6.63
C ARG A 368 12.02 5.84 -5.22
N MET A 369 12.01 6.79 -4.28
CA MET A 369 12.27 6.52 -2.87
C MET A 369 11.35 5.41 -2.32
N SER A 370 10.05 5.48 -2.62
CA SER A 370 9.08 4.45 -2.21
C SER A 370 9.30 3.10 -2.90
N ASN A 371 9.72 3.11 -4.17
CA ASN A 371 10.06 1.89 -4.90
C ASN A 371 11.32 1.21 -4.32
N LEU A 372 12.34 1.98 -3.91
CA LEU A 372 13.51 1.45 -3.20
C LEU A 372 13.08 0.74 -1.92
N ALA A 373 12.22 1.37 -1.12
CA ALA A 373 11.70 0.77 0.12
C ALA A 373 10.89 -0.51 -0.15
N ARG A 374 10.00 -0.47 -1.14
CA ARG A 374 9.20 -1.65 -1.51
C ARG A 374 10.09 -2.81 -1.95
N GLN A 375 11.11 -2.54 -2.75
CA GLN A 375 12.04 -3.58 -3.18
C GLN A 375 12.86 -4.14 -2.03
N GLU A 376 13.38 -3.30 -1.15
CA GLU A 376 14.20 -3.72 -0.02
C GLU A 376 13.40 -4.47 1.07
N LEU A 377 12.11 -4.13 1.26
CA LEU A 377 11.27 -4.75 2.30
C LEU A 377 10.63 -6.07 1.85
N TYR A 378 10.32 -6.22 0.54
CA TYR A 378 9.49 -7.33 0.08
C TYR A 378 10.18 -8.28 -0.90
N PHE A 379 11.31 -7.88 -1.50
CA PHE A 379 11.95 -8.70 -2.52
C PHE A 379 13.38 -9.06 -2.11
N ASP A 380 13.74 -10.33 -2.26
CA ASP A 380 15.09 -10.81 -2.00
C ASP A 380 16.11 -10.26 -3.02
N LYS A 381 15.64 -9.82 -4.17
CA LYS A 381 16.43 -9.38 -5.30
C LYS A 381 15.99 -8.00 -5.75
N PHE A 382 16.96 -7.08 -5.85
CA PHE A 382 16.73 -5.76 -6.42
C PHE A 382 16.57 -5.88 -7.96
N MET A 383 15.48 -5.34 -8.50
CA MET A 383 15.19 -5.35 -9.92
C MET A 383 15.38 -3.96 -10.50
N THR A 384 16.14 -3.87 -11.58
CA THR A 384 16.22 -2.63 -12.37
C THR A 384 14.90 -2.38 -13.10
N MET A 385 14.73 -1.16 -13.63
CA MET A 385 13.56 -0.87 -14.48
C MET A 385 13.54 -1.80 -15.70
N ASP A 386 14.68 -2.02 -16.34
CA ASP A 386 14.78 -2.88 -17.52
C ASP A 386 14.40 -4.32 -17.20
N ASP A 387 14.83 -4.86 -16.04
CA ASP A 387 14.41 -6.19 -15.57
C ASP A 387 12.89 -6.28 -15.39
N MET A 388 12.27 -5.23 -14.84
CA MET A 388 10.81 -5.19 -14.67
C MET A 388 10.08 -5.12 -16.01
N LEU A 389 10.53 -4.27 -16.92
CA LEU A 389 9.96 -4.13 -18.27
C LEU A 389 10.08 -5.43 -19.06
N GLU A 390 11.25 -6.07 -19.01
CA GLU A 390 11.47 -7.37 -19.64
C GLU A 390 10.60 -8.47 -19.04
N SER A 391 10.42 -8.46 -17.72
CA SER A 391 9.54 -9.41 -17.03
C SER A 391 8.08 -9.25 -17.43
N ILE A 392 7.61 -8.01 -17.65
CA ILE A 392 6.26 -7.74 -18.18
C ILE A 392 6.16 -8.25 -19.62
N GLU A 393 7.18 -7.99 -20.44
CA GLU A 393 7.15 -8.36 -21.86
C GLU A 393 7.11 -9.86 -22.07
N ARG A 394 7.74 -10.65 -21.21
CA ARG A 394 7.80 -12.12 -21.29
C ARG A 394 6.50 -12.84 -20.96
N VAL A 395 5.53 -12.15 -20.37
CA VAL A 395 4.25 -12.78 -19.97
C VAL A 395 3.50 -13.32 -21.19
N GLU A 396 3.07 -14.57 -21.09
CA GLU A 396 2.28 -15.27 -22.13
C GLU A 396 0.82 -15.43 -21.70
N ARG A 397 -0.08 -15.64 -22.66
CA ARG A 397 -1.53 -15.72 -22.43
C ARG A 397 -1.93 -16.91 -21.57
N ASP A 398 -1.27 -18.04 -21.74
CA ASP A 398 -1.47 -19.26 -20.96
C ASP A 398 -1.13 -19.09 -19.49
N GLU A 399 -0.11 -18.30 -19.15
CA GLU A 399 0.22 -17.96 -17.77
C GLU A 399 -0.91 -17.15 -17.10
N VAL A 400 -1.49 -16.20 -17.84
CA VAL A 400 -2.64 -15.40 -17.35
C VAL A 400 -3.86 -16.28 -17.12
N GLN A 401 -4.16 -17.19 -18.05
CA GLN A 401 -5.25 -18.16 -17.93
C GLN A 401 -5.01 -19.13 -16.76
N ALA A 402 -3.80 -19.63 -16.60
CA ALA A 402 -3.45 -20.52 -15.49
C ALA A 402 -3.72 -19.86 -14.12
N ILE A 403 -3.43 -18.56 -13.95
CA ILE A 403 -3.76 -17.82 -12.74
C ILE A 403 -5.28 -17.69 -12.58
N ALA A 404 -6.02 -17.37 -13.64
CA ALA A 404 -7.46 -17.30 -13.58
C ALA A 404 -8.09 -18.64 -13.16
N GLN A 405 -7.58 -19.76 -13.69
CA GLN A 405 -8.00 -21.12 -13.32
C GLN A 405 -7.66 -21.45 -11.86
N ALA A 406 -6.51 -21.02 -11.36
CA ALA A 406 -6.08 -21.25 -10.00
C ALA A 406 -6.89 -20.42 -8.98
N PHE A 407 -7.27 -19.18 -9.33
CA PHE A 407 -7.88 -18.22 -8.41
C PHE A 407 -9.41 -18.27 -8.43
N PHE A 408 -10.03 -18.30 -9.60
CA PHE A 408 -11.49 -18.17 -9.70
C PHE A 408 -12.19 -19.53 -9.49
N ARG A 409 -12.01 -20.09 -8.28
CA ARG A 409 -12.70 -21.32 -7.87
C ARG A 409 -13.93 -20.94 -7.05
N THR A 410 -15.08 -21.54 -7.38
CA THR A 410 -16.37 -21.24 -6.74
C THR A 410 -16.30 -21.26 -5.22
N GLU A 411 -15.58 -22.22 -4.63
CA GLU A 411 -15.45 -22.40 -3.20
C GLU A 411 -14.63 -21.29 -2.51
N ASP A 412 -13.73 -20.61 -3.25
CA ASP A 412 -12.83 -19.58 -2.73
C ASP A 412 -13.38 -18.15 -2.90
N ILE A 413 -14.46 -17.97 -3.68
CA ILE A 413 -15.04 -16.65 -3.91
C ILE A 413 -15.74 -16.15 -2.64
N ALA A 414 -15.17 -15.11 -2.04
CA ALA A 414 -15.82 -14.33 -0.99
C ALA A 414 -16.71 -13.24 -1.61
N LEU A 415 -17.83 -12.93 -0.99
CA LEU A 415 -18.72 -11.86 -1.39
C LEU A 415 -19.17 -11.06 -0.17
N ALA A 416 -19.13 -9.74 -0.28
CA ALA A 416 -19.81 -8.84 0.63
C ALA A 416 -20.66 -7.84 -0.16
N MET A 417 -21.85 -7.56 0.32
CA MET A 417 -22.77 -6.57 -0.23
C MET A 417 -23.28 -5.66 0.89
N LEU A 418 -23.37 -4.37 0.59
CA LEU A 418 -23.87 -3.34 1.53
C LEU A 418 -24.84 -2.42 0.79
N GLY A 419 -26.03 -2.27 1.29
CA GLY A 419 -27.01 -1.34 0.71
C GLY A 419 -28.44 -1.77 0.93
N LYS A 420 -29.33 -1.23 0.10
CA LYS A 420 -30.77 -1.55 0.10
C LYS A 420 -31.01 -2.88 -0.59
N LEU A 421 -30.84 -3.97 0.15
CA LEU A 421 -30.84 -5.33 -0.41
C LEU A 421 -32.25 -5.97 -0.46
N GLY A 422 -33.27 -5.40 0.23
CA GLY A 422 -34.61 -5.99 0.30
C GLY A 422 -34.56 -7.46 0.75
N ASP A 423 -35.19 -8.34 -0.03
CA ASP A 423 -35.19 -9.79 0.17
C ASP A 423 -34.17 -10.51 -0.74
N MET A 424 -33.15 -9.77 -1.21
CA MET A 424 -32.11 -10.36 -2.04
C MET A 424 -31.36 -11.45 -1.29
N GLU A 425 -31.25 -12.61 -1.92
CA GLU A 425 -30.42 -13.72 -1.48
C GLU A 425 -29.36 -13.98 -2.55
N VAL A 426 -28.14 -14.23 -2.10
CA VAL A 426 -27.04 -14.72 -2.92
C VAL A 426 -26.49 -15.96 -2.27
N THR A 427 -26.43 -17.03 -3.02
CA THR A 427 -25.96 -18.33 -2.59
C THR A 427 -24.66 -18.70 -3.29
N ARG A 428 -24.06 -19.81 -2.90
CA ARG A 428 -22.86 -20.32 -3.57
C ARG A 428 -23.12 -20.72 -5.03
N GLU A 429 -24.36 -21.07 -5.35
CA GLU A 429 -24.78 -21.41 -6.72
C GLU A 429 -24.74 -20.20 -7.66
N ASP A 430 -25.02 -18.99 -7.16
CA ASP A 430 -24.90 -17.75 -7.93
C ASP A 430 -23.43 -17.41 -8.28
N LEU A 431 -22.46 -18.04 -7.60
CA LEU A 431 -21.01 -17.78 -7.75
C LEU A 431 -20.28 -18.91 -8.51
N VAL A 432 -21.01 -19.82 -9.16
CA VAL A 432 -20.38 -20.91 -9.92
C VAL A 432 -19.65 -20.37 -11.14
N CYS A 433 -18.34 -20.64 -11.23
CA CYS A 433 -17.48 -20.22 -12.34
C CYS A 433 -16.49 -21.31 -12.76
#